data_bf754dbfcfd6bb768d3ce97fd90536cf
#
_entry.id   bf754dbfcfd6bb768d3ce97fd90536cf
#
_cell.length_a   1.000
_cell.length_b   1.000
_cell.length_c   1.000
_cell.angle_alpha   90.00
_cell.angle_beta   90.00
_cell.angle_gamma   90.00
#
_symmetry.space_group_name_H-M   'P 1'
#
loop_
_entity.id
_entity.type
_entity.pdbx_description
1 polymer ?
#
loop_
_entity_poly.entity_id
_entity_poly.type
_entity_poly.pdbx_seq_one_letter_code
_entity_poly.pdbx_strand_id
1 'polypeptide(L)'
;MTFAFSHTWRNTLLRCTAIVSIACALANCAQTSISRNSQEKSAQVLEDFTNGKTRLTCETTCLIAWSSASKKIKALHDNKLWQDLSLEVIHIGYASDLTYYYLGRAAAGMGHAEAAKNYYRLGLSQTQHCDGWISSCDGLDVPHELRAQMANLSNNKKPVQDTLPRIEPAPLTVSQAMP
;
A
#
# COMPACT_ATOMS: atom_id res chain seq x y z
N MET A 1 0.12 58.36 -45.92
CA MET A 1 -0.58 57.07 -46.22
C MET A 1 -1.13 56.52 -44.91
N THR A 2 -2.40 56.80 -44.63
CA THR A 2 -3.09 56.41 -43.42
C THR A 2 -3.84 55.07 -43.69
N PHE A 3 -3.42 53.98 -43.09
CA PHE A 3 -4.13 52.71 -43.20
C PHE A 3 -5.38 52.76 -42.30
N ALA A 4 -6.53 52.69 -42.89
CA ALA A 4 -7.80 52.52 -42.21
C ALA A 4 -7.91 51.01 -41.79
N PHE A 5 -7.71 50.71 -40.52
CA PHE A 5 -7.91 49.37 -39.93
C PHE A 5 -9.41 49.11 -39.79
N SER A 6 -9.95 48.23 -40.60
CA SER A 6 -11.38 47.98 -40.70
C SER A 6 -11.95 47.34 -39.42
N HIS A 7 -13.06 47.89 -38.95
CA HIS A 7 -13.82 47.50 -37.76
C HIS A 7 -14.30 46.02 -37.74
N THR A 8 -14.22 45.33 -38.84
CA THR A 8 -14.66 43.92 -38.99
C THR A 8 -13.78 42.90 -38.28
N TRP A 9 -12.49 43.16 -38.09
CA TRP A 9 -11.56 42.23 -37.43
C TRP A 9 -11.78 42.13 -35.91
N ARG A 10 -12.23 43.22 -35.28
CA ARG A 10 -12.47 43.24 -33.81
C ARG A 10 -13.62 42.30 -33.36
N ASN A 11 -14.68 42.19 -34.18
CA ASN A 11 -15.84 41.37 -33.86
C ASN A 11 -15.57 39.86 -34.03
N THR A 12 -14.68 39.49 -34.94
CA THR A 12 -14.32 38.09 -35.19
C THR A 12 -13.41 37.57 -34.08
N LEU A 13 -12.47 38.36 -33.60
CA LEU A 13 -11.59 37.98 -32.46
C LEU A 13 -12.35 37.85 -31.15
N LEU A 14 -13.35 38.69 -30.88
CA LEU A 14 -14.17 38.58 -29.64
C LEU A 14 -15.05 37.31 -29.64
N ARG A 15 -15.50 36.84 -30.80
CA ARG A 15 -16.32 35.60 -30.88
C ARG A 15 -15.49 34.34 -30.73
N CYS A 16 -14.24 34.33 -31.21
CA CYS A 16 -13.34 33.18 -31.04
C CYS A 16 -12.89 32.99 -29.58
N THR A 17 -12.67 34.07 -28.83
CA THR A 17 -12.25 34.00 -27.43
C THR A 17 -13.35 33.43 -26.51
N ALA A 18 -14.63 33.73 -26.77
CA ALA A 18 -15.73 33.23 -25.99
C ALA A 18 -15.93 31.69 -26.15
N ILE A 19 -15.75 31.17 -27.36
CA ILE A 19 -15.92 29.73 -27.65
C ILE A 19 -14.78 28.91 -27.03
N VAL A 20 -13.54 29.40 -27.07
CA VAL A 20 -12.38 28.72 -26.46
C VAL A 20 -12.52 28.65 -24.95
N SER A 21 -13.04 29.69 -24.29
CA SER A 21 -13.23 29.67 -22.82
C SER A 21 -14.25 28.66 -22.35
N ILE A 22 -15.33 28.43 -23.12
CA ILE A 22 -16.36 27.43 -22.79
C ILE A 22 -15.81 25.96 -22.96
N ALA A 23 -15.03 25.76 -24.03
CA ALA A 23 -14.42 24.44 -24.26
C ALA A 23 -13.41 24.05 -23.19
N CYS A 24 -12.62 24.98 -22.64
CA CYS A 24 -11.70 24.74 -21.54
C CYS A 24 -12.41 24.41 -20.21
N ALA A 25 -13.57 25.00 -19.94
CA ALA A 25 -14.34 24.73 -18.73
C ALA A 25 -14.92 23.29 -18.71
N LEU A 26 -15.34 22.77 -19.86
CA LEU A 26 -15.86 21.39 -19.96
C LEU A 26 -14.76 20.34 -19.90
N ALA A 27 -13.56 20.61 -20.41
CA ALA A 27 -12.41 19.69 -20.34
C ALA A 27 -11.92 19.50 -18.89
N ASN A 28 -11.93 20.53 -18.06
CA ASN A 28 -11.50 20.44 -16.66
C ASN A 28 -12.47 19.61 -15.79
N CYS A 29 -13.78 19.60 -16.10
CA CYS A 29 -14.75 18.78 -15.35
C CYS A 29 -14.59 17.29 -15.64
N ALA A 30 -14.19 16.90 -16.86
CA ALA A 30 -13.96 15.50 -17.20
C ALA A 30 -12.68 14.93 -16.54
N GLN A 31 -11.63 15.72 -16.45
CA GLN A 31 -10.37 15.31 -15.82
C GLN A 31 -10.49 15.13 -14.31
N THR A 32 -11.29 15.93 -13.62
CA THR A 32 -11.49 15.79 -12.17
C THR A 32 -12.27 14.57 -11.78
N SER A 33 -13.18 14.07 -12.60
CA SER A 33 -13.94 12.84 -12.32
C SER A 33 -13.11 11.56 -12.51
N ILE A 34 -12.28 11.50 -13.56
CA ILE A 34 -11.37 10.36 -13.81
C ILE A 34 -10.30 10.28 -12.73
N SER A 35 -9.71 11.40 -12.31
CA SER A 35 -8.71 11.45 -11.25
C SER A 35 -9.29 11.00 -9.89
N ARG A 36 -10.52 11.39 -9.58
CA ARG A 36 -11.18 11.04 -8.32
C ARG A 36 -11.45 9.54 -8.21
N ASN A 37 -11.96 8.91 -9.26
CA ASN A 37 -12.21 7.47 -9.30
C ASN A 37 -10.92 6.64 -9.20
N SER A 38 -9.83 7.09 -9.78
CA SER A 38 -8.52 6.41 -9.68
C SER A 38 -7.96 6.51 -8.26
N GLN A 39 -8.12 7.65 -7.61
CA GLN A 39 -7.63 7.88 -6.25
C GLN A 39 -8.45 7.10 -5.22
N GLU A 40 -9.77 7.04 -5.37
CA GLU A 40 -10.66 6.25 -4.52
C GLU A 40 -10.34 4.76 -4.63
N LYS A 41 -10.14 4.24 -5.83
CA LYS A 41 -9.75 2.85 -6.07
C LYS A 41 -8.38 2.52 -5.44
N SER A 42 -7.41 3.42 -5.54
CA SER A 42 -6.10 3.23 -4.92
C SER A 42 -6.19 3.25 -3.39
N ALA A 43 -7.04 4.10 -2.81
CA ALA A 43 -7.28 4.15 -1.37
C ALA A 43 -7.91 2.83 -0.88
N GLN A 44 -8.91 2.30 -1.59
CA GLN A 44 -9.54 1.02 -1.27
C GLN A 44 -8.54 -0.15 -1.33
N VAL A 45 -7.69 -0.20 -2.36
CA VAL A 45 -6.64 -1.22 -2.49
C VAL A 45 -5.68 -1.16 -1.30
N LEU A 46 -5.28 0.04 -0.89
CA LEU A 46 -4.39 0.22 0.24
C LEU A 46 -5.08 -0.15 1.58
N GLU A 47 -6.36 0.15 1.75
CA GLU A 47 -7.15 -0.24 2.90
C GLU A 47 -7.25 -1.77 3.01
N ASP A 48 -7.58 -2.46 1.93
CA ASP A 48 -7.64 -3.93 1.91
C ASP A 48 -6.27 -4.53 2.21
N PHE A 49 -5.19 -3.92 1.72
CA PHE A 49 -3.83 -4.33 2.01
C PHE A 49 -3.49 -4.16 3.50
N THR A 50 -3.74 -3.00 4.08
CA THR A 50 -3.41 -2.74 5.49
C THR A 50 -4.22 -3.60 6.46
N ASN A 51 -5.41 -4.07 6.03
CA ASN A 51 -6.24 -5.03 6.76
C ASN A 51 -5.88 -6.50 6.50
N GLY A 52 -4.87 -6.79 5.66
CA GLY A 52 -4.47 -8.15 5.30
C GLY A 52 -5.49 -8.92 4.47
N LYS A 53 -6.40 -8.22 3.79
CA LYS A 53 -7.48 -8.81 2.99
C LYS A 53 -7.10 -9.07 1.55
N THR A 54 -6.02 -8.44 1.04
CA THR A 54 -5.59 -8.60 -0.34
C THR A 54 -5.25 -10.05 -0.65
N ARG A 55 -5.75 -10.54 -1.78
CA ARG A 55 -5.46 -11.86 -2.33
C ARG A 55 -4.93 -11.70 -3.75
N LEU A 56 -3.78 -12.32 -4.00
CA LEU A 56 -3.22 -12.42 -5.34
C LEU A 56 -3.82 -13.66 -6.01
N THR A 57 -4.32 -13.51 -7.21
CA THR A 57 -5.09 -14.58 -7.87
C THR A 57 -4.55 -14.97 -9.24
N CYS A 58 -3.56 -14.23 -9.73
CA CYS A 58 -2.97 -14.49 -11.03
C CYS A 58 -1.79 -15.45 -10.89
N GLU A 59 -1.88 -16.58 -11.55
CA GLU A 59 -0.85 -17.62 -11.53
C GLU A 59 0.15 -17.43 -12.70
N THR A 60 0.11 -18.31 -13.67
CA THR A 60 1.13 -18.38 -14.73
C THR A 60 1.12 -17.19 -15.69
N THR A 61 -0.04 -16.57 -15.97
CA THR A 61 -0.13 -15.44 -16.91
C THR A 61 0.58 -14.17 -16.40
N CYS A 62 0.70 -14.01 -15.09
CA CYS A 62 1.40 -12.88 -14.47
C CYS A 62 2.89 -13.13 -14.23
N LEU A 63 3.38 -14.33 -14.48
CA LEU A 63 4.79 -14.68 -14.29
C LEU A 63 5.73 -13.80 -15.14
N ILE A 64 5.33 -13.49 -16.37
CA ILE A 64 6.12 -12.64 -17.28
C ILE A 64 6.17 -11.19 -16.73
N ALA A 65 5.02 -10.67 -16.29
CA ALA A 65 4.95 -9.34 -15.69
C ALA A 65 5.79 -9.28 -14.40
N TRP A 66 5.71 -10.29 -13.56
CA TRP A 66 6.52 -10.45 -12.37
C TRP A 66 8.01 -10.47 -12.70
N SER A 67 8.44 -11.32 -13.63
CA SER A 67 9.85 -11.45 -14.03
C SER A 67 10.41 -10.13 -14.54
N SER A 68 9.63 -9.36 -15.31
CA SER A 68 10.08 -8.05 -15.82
C SER A 68 10.17 -6.98 -14.73
N ALA A 69 9.34 -7.07 -13.69
CA ALA A 69 9.29 -6.12 -12.58
C ALA A 69 10.19 -6.50 -11.38
N SER A 70 10.73 -7.72 -11.33
CA SER A 70 11.44 -8.27 -10.16
C SER A 70 12.57 -7.37 -9.65
N LYS A 71 13.40 -6.81 -10.55
CA LYS A 71 14.46 -5.87 -10.18
C LYS A 71 13.94 -4.61 -9.52
N LYS A 72 12.82 -4.05 -10.02
CA LYS A 72 12.15 -2.88 -9.45
C LYS A 72 11.59 -3.21 -8.07
N ILE A 73 10.91 -4.34 -7.92
CA ILE A 73 10.34 -4.80 -6.66
C ILE A 73 11.42 -4.99 -5.61
N LYS A 74 12.53 -5.66 -5.96
CA LYS A 74 13.67 -5.80 -5.08
C LYS A 74 14.24 -4.45 -4.66
N ALA A 75 14.39 -3.50 -5.58
CA ALA A 75 14.89 -2.16 -5.28
C ALA A 75 13.94 -1.39 -4.34
N LEU A 76 12.62 -1.50 -4.52
CA LEU A 76 11.63 -0.91 -3.61
C LEU A 76 11.74 -1.50 -2.19
N HIS A 77 11.92 -2.83 -2.08
CA HIS A 77 12.13 -3.51 -0.82
C HIS A 77 13.42 -3.05 -0.13
N ASP A 78 14.54 -3.05 -0.83
CA ASP A 78 15.86 -2.71 -0.29
C ASP A 78 15.91 -1.24 0.19
N ASN A 79 15.20 -0.35 -0.49
CA ASN A 79 15.05 1.05 -0.10
C ASN A 79 13.92 1.31 0.90
N LYS A 80 13.21 0.27 1.35
CA LYS A 80 12.11 0.37 2.33
C LYS A 80 10.95 1.26 1.87
N LEU A 81 10.73 1.35 0.55
CA LEU A 81 9.60 2.07 -0.05
C LEU A 81 8.34 1.19 0.01
N TRP A 82 7.85 1.00 1.25
CA TRP A 82 6.87 -0.04 1.56
C TRP A 82 5.52 0.13 0.85
N GLN A 83 5.03 1.36 0.76
CA GLN A 83 3.78 1.64 0.07
C GLN A 83 3.88 1.34 -1.43
N ASP A 84 4.95 1.83 -2.07
CA ASP A 84 5.18 1.61 -3.50
C ASP A 84 5.41 0.12 -3.78
N LEU A 85 6.13 -0.58 -2.90
CA LEU A 85 6.32 -2.02 -2.97
C LEU A 85 4.97 -2.76 -2.95
N SER A 86 4.10 -2.42 -2.00
CA SER A 86 2.79 -3.08 -1.89
C SER A 86 1.92 -2.86 -3.12
N LEU A 87 1.86 -1.62 -3.62
CA LEU A 87 1.07 -1.27 -4.79
C LEU A 87 1.58 -1.96 -6.06
N GLU A 88 2.90 -2.03 -6.25
CA GLU A 88 3.49 -2.72 -7.40
C GLU A 88 3.20 -4.22 -7.39
N VAL A 89 3.39 -4.88 -6.25
CA VAL A 89 3.10 -6.31 -6.10
C VAL A 89 1.61 -6.61 -6.32
N ILE A 90 0.72 -5.79 -5.78
CA ILE A 90 -0.73 -5.95 -5.94
C ILE A 90 -1.14 -5.70 -7.39
N HIS A 91 -0.55 -4.71 -8.06
CA HIS A 91 -0.83 -4.39 -9.45
C HIS A 91 -0.51 -5.56 -10.38
N ILE A 92 0.61 -6.24 -10.16
CA ILE A 92 0.99 -7.43 -10.94
C ILE A 92 0.07 -8.60 -10.61
N GLY A 93 -0.29 -8.78 -9.35
CA GLY A 93 -1.23 -9.78 -8.89
C GLY A 93 -0.73 -11.22 -8.92
N TYR A 94 0.56 -11.48 -9.20
CA TYR A 94 1.14 -12.81 -9.27
C TYR A 94 1.14 -13.50 -7.90
N ALA A 95 0.53 -14.67 -7.81
CA ALA A 95 0.38 -15.42 -6.57
C ALA A 95 1.53 -16.43 -6.39
N SER A 96 2.54 -16.08 -5.59
CA SER A 96 3.64 -16.96 -5.20
C SER A 96 4.06 -16.72 -3.76
N ASP A 97 4.89 -17.60 -3.20
CA ASP A 97 5.47 -17.45 -1.87
C ASP A 97 6.29 -16.17 -1.74
N LEU A 98 7.12 -15.84 -2.74
CA LEU A 98 7.94 -14.62 -2.75
C LEU A 98 7.10 -13.34 -2.82
N THR A 99 6.02 -13.32 -3.60
CA THR A 99 5.15 -12.13 -3.69
C THR A 99 4.46 -11.85 -2.37
N TYR A 100 3.98 -12.89 -1.69
CA TYR A 100 3.42 -12.76 -0.34
C TYR A 100 4.47 -12.42 0.71
N TYR A 101 5.73 -12.86 0.55
CA TYR A 101 6.83 -12.38 1.37
C TYR A 101 6.98 -10.86 1.26
N TYR A 102 7.03 -10.32 0.04
CA TYR A 102 7.13 -8.87 -0.17
C TYR A 102 5.93 -8.10 0.37
N LEU A 103 4.69 -8.62 0.22
CA LEU A 103 3.52 -8.00 0.85
C LEU A 103 3.62 -8.00 2.38
N GLY A 104 4.08 -9.09 2.97
CA GLY A 104 4.30 -9.20 4.40
C GLY A 104 5.37 -8.22 4.89
N ARG A 105 6.48 -8.07 4.15
CA ARG A 105 7.54 -7.10 4.45
C ARG A 105 7.03 -5.66 4.38
N ALA A 106 6.24 -5.34 3.34
CA ALA A 106 5.64 -4.03 3.18
C ALA A 106 4.68 -3.72 4.34
N ALA A 107 3.78 -4.64 4.69
CA ALA A 107 2.85 -4.47 5.79
C ALA A 107 3.57 -4.30 7.14
N ALA A 108 4.59 -5.10 7.41
CA ALA A 108 5.40 -4.98 8.63
C ALA A 108 6.14 -3.63 8.68
N GLY A 109 6.73 -3.21 7.56
CA GLY A 109 7.45 -1.94 7.45
C GLY A 109 6.56 -0.71 7.61
N MET A 110 5.27 -0.82 7.28
CA MET A 110 4.24 0.20 7.50
C MET A 110 3.58 0.10 8.90
N GLY A 111 3.99 -0.85 9.75
CA GLY A 111 3.46 -1.01 11.10
C GLY A 111 2.19 -1.90 11.20
N HIS A 112 1.74 -2.52 10.11
CA HIS A 112 0.55 -3.38 10.07
C HIS A 112 0.89 -4.85 10.39
N ALA A 113 1.28 -5.12 11.63
CA ALA A 113 1.82 -6.43 12.05
C ALA A 113 0.86 -7.61 11.82
N GLU A 114 -0.45 -7.43 12.04
CA GLU A 114 -1.43 -8.51 11.81
C GLU A 114 -1.64 -8.79 10.32
N ALA A 115 -1.67 -7.75 9.49
CA ALA A 115 -1.70 -7.91 8.03
C ALA A 115 -0.44 -8.64 7.54
N ALA A 116 0.74 -8.28 8.06
CA ALA A 116 2.00 -8.93 7.73
C ALA A 116 1.96 -10.43 8.05
N LYS A 117 1.48 -10.81 9.24
CA LYS A 117 1.32 -12.22 9.61
C LYS A 117 0.38 -12.97 8.67
N ASN A 118 -0.71 -12.31 8.24
CA ASN A 118 -1.64 -12.90 7.29
C ASN A 118 -0.96 -13.17 5.94
N TYR A 119 -0.18 -12.20 5.43
CA TYR A 119 0.55 -12.38 4.18
C TYR A 119 1.63 -13.45 4.28
N TYR A 120 2.38 -13.52 5.38
CA TYR A 120 3.37 -14.59 5.57
C TYR A 120 2.71 -15.98 5.62
N ARG A 121 1.53 -16.12 6.27
CA ARG A 121 0.77 -17.37 6.23
C ARG A 121 0.31 -17.75 4.83
N LEU A 122 -0.18 -16.75 4.07
CA LEU A 122 -0.55 -16.96 2.67
C LEU A 122 0.65 -17.41 1.83
N GLY A 123 1.83 -16.81 2.03
CA GLY A 123 3.06 -17.23 1.36
C GLY A 123 3.40 -18.69 1.66
N LEU A 124 3.30 -19.11 2.94
CA LEU A 124 3.56 -20.50 3.32
C LEU A 124 2.53 -21.49 2.75
N SER A 125 1.34 -21.05 2.37
CA SER A 125 0.29 -21.89 1.79
C SER A 125 0.29 -21.91 0.24
N GLN A 126 1.19 -21.16 -0.40
CA GLN A 126 1.25 -21.15 -1.85
C GLN A 126 1.81 -22.46 -2.40
N THR A 127 1.25 -22.87 -3.54
CA THR A 127 1.78 -23.98 -4.34
C THR A 127 2.80 -23.52 -5.38
N GLN A 128 2.75 -22.24 -5.73
CA GLN A 128 3.73 -21.59 -6.61
C GLN A 128 4.91 -21.10 -5.78
N HIS A 129 6.05 -21.73 -5.99
CA HIS A 129 7.32 -21.36 -5.34
C HIS A 129 8.22 -20.60 -6.31
N CYS A 130 9.04 -19.71 -5.75
CA CYS A 130 9.96 -18.90 -6.54
C CYS A 130 11.21 -19.66 -7.04
N ASP A 131 11.43 -20.90 -6.60
CA ASP A 131 12.58 -21.76 -6.95
C ASP A 131 12.44 -22.45 -8.32
N GLY A 132 11.42 -22.08 -9.10
CA GLY A 132 11.23 -22.56 -10.47
C GLY A 132 12.32 -22.07 -11.43
N TRP A 133 12.51 -22.79 -12.52
CA TRP A 133 13.56 -22.49 -13.52
C TRP A 133 13.40 -21.12 -14.23
N ILE A 134 12.25 -20.48 -14.17
CA ILE A 134 11.93 -19.17 -14.78
C ILE A 134 11.92 -18.06 -13.71
N SER A 135 11.74 -18.39 -12.43
CA SER A 135 11.63 -17.44 -11.33
C SER A 135 12.83 -17.57 -10.38
N SER A 136 13.30 -16.43 -9.90
CA SER A 136 14.35 -16.34 -8.90
C SER A 136 13.75 -16.00 -7.55
N CYS A 137 14.23 -16.63 -6.47
CA CYS A 137 13.89 -16.27 -5.10
C CYS A 137 14.70 -15.09 -4.57
N ASP A 138 15.36 -14.31 -5.42
CA ASP A 138 16.22 -13.19 -5.04
C ASP A 138 17.33 -13.56 -4.04
N GLY A 139 17.72 -14.84 -4.03
CA GLY A 139 18.73 -15.40 -3.12
C GLY A 139 18.21 -15.74 -1.73
N LEU A 140 16.88 -15.75 -1.53
CA LEU A 140 16.24 -16.06 -0.26
C LEU A 140 15.79 -17.52 -0.19
N ASP A 141 15.89 -18.11 1.00
CA ASP A 141 15.09 -19.28 1.39
C ASP A 141 13.72 -18.76 1.88
N VAL A 142 12.78 -18.59 0.93
CA VAL A 142 11.51 -17.89 1.21
C VAL A 142 10.70 -18.58 2.28
N PRO A 143 10.53 -19.92 2.31
CA PRO A 143 9.82 -20.61 3.39
C PRO A 143 10.44 -20.37 4.78
N HIS A 144 11.78 -20.35 4.85
CA HIS A 144 12.50 -20.03 6.09
C HIS A 144 12.27 -18.58 6.51
N GLU A 145 12.42 -17.64 5.58
CA GLU A 145 12.23 -16.21 5.83
C GLU A 145 10.80 -15.89 6.31
N LEU A 146 9.77 -16.47 5.68
CA LEU A 146 8.39 -16.30 6.09
C LEU A 146 8.16 -16.70 7.56
N ARG A 147 8.72 -17.85 7.98
CA ARG A 147 8.61 -18.32 9.37
C ARG A 147 9.38 -17.41 10.33
N ALA A 148 10.59 -16.99 9.96
CA ALA A 148 11.43 -16.11 10.77
C ALA A 148 10.75 -14.73 10.99
N GLN A 149 10.19 -14.14 9.94
CA GLN A 149 9.47 -12.88 10.07
C GLN A 149 8.20 -13.00 10.92
N MET A 150 7.46 -14.10 10.83
CA MET A 150 6.32 -14.36 11.71
C MET A 150 6.73 -14.47 13.18
N ALA A 151 7.83 -15.16 13.47
CA ALA A 151 8.36 -15.29 14.83
C ALA A 151 8.79 -13.92 15.39
N ASN A 152 9.46 -13.10 14.59
CA ASN A 152 9.87 -11.74 14.97
C ASN A 152 8.67 -10.86 15.33
N LEU A 153 7.60 -10.90 14.53
CA LEU A 153 6.37 -10.14 14.82
C LEU A 153 5.65 -10.64 16.08
N SER A 154 5.81 -11.91 16.43
CA SER A 154 5.22 -12.47 17.64
C SER A 154 6.00 -12.07 18.89
N ASN A 155 7.33 -12.03 18.81
CA ASN A 155 8.21 -11.63 19.90
C ASN A 155 8.12 -10.13 20.21
N ASN A 156 7.90 -9.29 19.22
CA ASN A 156 7.72 -7.84 19.40
C ASN A 156 6.35 -7.48 20.02
N LYS A 157 5.44 -8.44 20.12
CA LYS A 157 4.18 -8.33 20.87
C LYS A 157 4.31 -8.67 22.34
N LYS A 158 5.53 -8.61 22.94
CA LYS A 158 5.64 -8.70 24.39
C LYS A 158 4.77 -7.60 25.01
N PRO A 159 3.73 -7.97 25.78
CA PRO A 159 2.86 -6.97 26.40
C PRO A 159 3.74 -6.09 27.29
N VAL A 160 3.49 -4.79 27.25
CA VAL A 160 3.76 -3.91 28.38
C VAL A 160 2.83 -4.40 29.50
N GLN A 161 3.19 -5.55 30.08
CA GLN A 161 2.57 -6.08 31.26
C GLN A 161 3.47 -5.69 32.42
N ASP A 162 2.87 -5.00 33.34
CA ASP A 162 3.34 -4.74 34.71
C ASP A 162 4.40 -3.66 34.90
N THR A 163 4.01 -2.41 34.60
CA THR A 163 4.45 -1.30 35.47
C THR A 163 3.25 -0.43 35.88
N LEU A 164 2.14 -1.05 36.22
CA LEU A 164 1.20 -0.41 37.11
C LEU A 164 1.76 -0.63 38.53
N PRO A 165 2.14 0.43 39.27
CA PRO A 165 2.50 0.27 40.66
C PRO A 165 1.29 -0.35 41.38
N ARG A 166 1.52 -1.51 41.99
CA ARG A 166 0.55 -2.17 42.87
C ARG A 166 0.21 -1.15 43.97
N ILE A 167 -0.97 -0.53 43.85
CA ILE A 167 -1.52 0.30 44.90
C ILE A 167 -1.84 -0.66 46.05
N GLU A 168 -0.94 -0.77 46.97
CA GLU A 168 -1.15 -1.47 48.22
C GLU A 168 -2.21 -0.68 49.02
N PRO A 169 -3.37 -1.27 49.37
CA PRO A 169 -4.38 -0.55 50.14
C PRO A 169 -3.80 -0.16 51.50
N ALA A 170 -3.80 1.13 51.77
CA ALA A 170 -3.35 1.66 53.07
C ALA A 170 -4.14 1.01 54.22
N PRO A 171 -3.50 0.62 55.31
CA PRO A 171 -4.18 0.03 56.46
C PRO A 171 -5.16 1.03 57.06
N LEU A 172 -6.41 0.60 57.17
CA LEU A 172 -7.45 1.35 57.87
C LEU A 172 -7.08 1.44 59.37
N THR A 173 -6.55 2.58 59.78
CA THR A 173 -6.42 2.90 61.21
C THR A 173 -7.80 3.17 61.77
N VAL A 174 -8.37 2.17 62.43
CA VAL A 174 -9.57 2.34 63.28
C VAL A 174 -9.16 3.18 64.48
N SER A 175 -9.52 4.46 64.46
CA SER A 175 -9.46 5.33 65.63
C SER A 175 -10.60 4.96 66.55
N GLN A 176 -10.28 4.19 67.61
CA GLN A 176 -11.21 3.99 68.72
C GLN A 176 -11.24 5.29 69.52
N ALA A 177 -12.36 5.96 69.47
CA ALA A 177 -12.71 6.98 70.46
C ALA A 177 -13.63 6.35 71.48
N MET A 178 -13.15 6.28 72.73
CA MET A 178 -13.90 6.06 73.96
C MET A 178 -13.67 7.23 74.90
N PRO A 179 -14.44 7.38 75.91
CA PRO A 179 -15.90 7.40 76.10
C PRO A 179 -16.43 8.79 76.37
#